data_86dc157da9c59f89d62ae073060a40f6
#
_entry.id   86dc157da9c59f89d62ae073060a40f6
#
_cell.length_a   1.000
_cell.length_b   1.000
_cell.length_c   1.000
_cell.angle_alpha   90.00
_cell.angle_beta   90.00
_cell.angle_gamma   90.00
#
_symmetry.space_group_name_H-M   'P 1'
#
loop_
_entity.id
_entity.type
_entity.pdbx_description
1 polymer ?
#
loop_
_entity_poly.entity_id
_entity_poly.type
_entity_poly.pdbx_seq_one_letter_code
_entity_poly.pdbx_strand_id
1 'polypeptide(L)'
;MQYGEDDLTFVSRLLSEVGIWFRFATDARLKIEVVEFYDDQSGYERGLTLPLRHPSGLFDGETEAVWGLNTAYSVVEKSVTTRDYNYRTATAEMMTEQHDATGGDNTTYGEAYHYADNFLQKGDKEAAESGAFYARIRHERYLNEQAILKGQSTSSLLMPGLEIRVQGDDAPAVFRKGVLITGVTASAARDRSYELTFTAIPYSERYG
;
A
#
# COMPACT_ATOMS: atom_id res chain seq x y z
N MET A 1 16.18 -15.50 2.28
CA MET A 1 16.59 -16.45 1.24
C MET A 1 15.57 -16.35 0.11
N GLN A 2 16.03 -16.20 -1.14
CA GLN A 2 15.17 -16.21 -2.33
C GLN A 2 14.89 -17.67 -2.71
N TYR A 3 13.63 -18.05 -2.80
CA TYR A 3 13.24 -19.40 -3.15
C TYR A 3 12.00 -19.40 -4.04
N GLY A 4 12.17 -19.79 -5.31
CA GLY A 4 11.06 -19.92 -6.26
C GLY A 4 10.35 -18.61 -6.63
N GLU A 5 10.98 -17.47 -6.42
CA GLU A 5 10.47 -16.14 -6.73
C GLU A 5 11.45 -15.36 -7.62
N ASP A 6 10.96 -14.43 -8.42
CA ASP A 6 11.82 -13.52 -9.20
C ASP A 6 12.46 -12.45 -8.30
N ASP A 7 13.46 -11.73 -8.84
CA ASP A 7 14.24 -10.75 -8.09
C ASP A 7 13.39 -9.58 -7.59
N LEU A 8 12.43 -9.12 -8.39
CA LEU A 8 11.56 -8.00 -8.00
C LEU A 8 10.64 -8.41 -6.85
N THR A 9 10.07 -9.60 -6.89
CA THR A 9 9.24 -10.16 -5.81
C THR A 9 10.06 -10.32 -4.54
N PHE A 10 11.29 -10.84 -4.65
CA PHE A 10 12.20 -10.99 -3.51
C PHE A 10 12.52 -9.64 -2.86
N VAL A 11 12.95 -8.65 -3.65
CA VAL A 11 13.29 -7.32 -3.13
C VAL A 11 12.06 -6.65 -2.53
N SER A 12 10.90 -6.70 -3.21
CA SER A 12 9.65 -6.11 -2.69
C SER A 12 9.24 -6.70 -1.35
N ARG A 13 9.40 -8.02 -1.19
CA ARG A 13 9.11 -8.70 0.08
C ARG A 13 10.01 -8.20 1.20
N LEU A 14 11.33 -8.10 0.96
CA LEU A 14 12.28 -7.62 1.98
C LEU A 14 12.02 -6.16 2.35
N LEU A 15 11.75 -5.29 1.38
CA LEU A 15 11.42 -3.89 1.63
C LEU A 15 10.12 -3.76 2.44
N SER A 16 9.12 -4.58 2.14
CA SER A 16 7.85 -4.57 2.87
C SER A 16 7.98 -5.05 4.32
N GLU A 17 8.98 -5.88 4.65
CA GLU A 17 9.25 -6.32 6.03
C GLU A 17 9.72 -5.16 6.93
N VAL A 18 10.32 -4.13 6.33
CA VAL A 18 10.82 -2.93 7.04
C VAL A 18 10.02 -1.67 6.73
N GLY A 19 8.87 -1.81 6.05
CA GLY A 19 7.96 -0.69 5.78
C GLY A 19 8.43 0.27 4.68
N ILE A 20 9.37 -0.16 3.84
CA ILE A 20 9.84 0.63 2.70
C ILE A 20 8.96 0.33 1.47
N TRP A 21 8.46 1.37 0.84
CA TRP A 21 7.79 1.30 -0.45
C TRP A 21 8.64 1.95 -1.55
N PHE A 22 8.37 1.63 -2.80
CA PHE A 22 9.11 2.18 -3.92
C PHE A 22 8.22 2.41 -5.14
N ARG A 23 8.70 3.26 -6.04
CA ARG A 23 8.10 3.47 -7.36
C ARG A 23 9.16 3.69 -8.41
N PHE A 24 8.80 3.41 -9.65
CA PHE A 24 9.57 3.82 -10.81
C PHE A 24 9.15 5.24 -11.22
N ALA A 25 10.12 6.09 -11.45
CA ALA A 25 9.91 7.48 -11.84
C ALA A 25 10.90 7.87 -12.94
N THR A 26 10.64 8.98 -13.60
CA THR A 26 11.57 9.55 -14.58
C THR A 26 12.22 10.80 -14.01
N ASP A 27 13.54 10.82 -13.86
CA ASP A 27 14.27 12.05 -13.55
C ASP A 27 14.25 12.96 -14.79
N ALA A 28 13.46 14.01 -14.73
CA ALA A 28 13.28 14.95 -15.84
C ALA A 28 14.58 15.69 -16.21
N ARG A 29 15.50 15.88 -15.26
CA ARG A 29 16.79 16.55 -15.48
C ARG A 29 17.79 15.65 -16.19
N LEU A 30 17.88 14.40 -15.74
CA LEU A 30 18.82 13.41 -16.29
C LEU A 30 18.23 12.65 -17.47
N LYS A 31 16.92 12.68 -17.65
CA LYS A 31 16.16 11.91 -18.67
C LYS A 31 16.41 10.42 -18.60
N ILE A 32 16.50 9.90 -17.39
CA ILE A 32 16.65 8.48 -17.09
C ILE A 32 15.53 7.99 -16.20
N GLU A 33 15.25 6.70 -16.27
CA GLU A 33 14.38 6.04 -15.30
C GLU A 33 15.15 5.80 -14.00
N VAL A 34 14.48 6.07 -12.89
CA VAL A 34 15.00 5.90 -11.53
C VAL A 34 14.02 5.10 -10.69
N VAL A 35 14.53 4.47 -9.65
CA VAL A 35 13.70 3.87 -8.60
C VAL A 35 13.83 4.76 -7.36
N GLU A 36 12.71 5.23 -6.86
CA GLU A 36 12.63 6.02 -5.65
C GLU A 36 12.16 5.13 -4.50
N PHE A 37 12.84 5.21 -3.36
CA PHE A 37 12.51 4.46 -2.14
C PHE A 37 12.12 5.44 -1.04
N TYR A 38 11.09 5.07 -0.28
CA TYR A 38 10.55 5.85 0.81
C TYR A 38 10.21 4.95 1.99
N ASP A 39 10.45 5.43 3.18
CA ASP A 39 10.13 4.76 4.46
C ASP A 39 8.96 5.42 5.21
N ASP A 40 8.39 6.46 4.63
CA ASP A 40 7.27 7.21 5.18
C ASP A 40 6.32 7.76 4.10
N GLN A 41 5.34 8.56 4.52
CA GLN A 41 4.37 9.21 3.64
C GLN A 41 4.88 10.50 2.97
N SER A 42 6.09 10.95 3.26
CA SER A 42 6.63 12.20 2.69
C SER A 42 6.80 12.11 1.17
N GLY A 43 6.96 10.89 0.65
CA GLY A 43 7.04 10.61 -0.77
C GLY A 43 5.69 10.57 -1.50
N TYR A 44 4.57 10.70 -0.78
CA TYR A 44 3.25 10.71 -1.44
C TYR A 44 3.00 12.04 -2.13
N GLU A 45 2.53 11.96 -3.36
CA GLU A 45 2.04 13.12 -4.10
C GLU A 45 0.54 13.27 -3.91
N ARG A 46 0.06 14.51 -3.88
CA ARG A 46 -1.33 14.83 -3.53
C ARG A 46 -1.90 15.86 -4.49
N GLY A 47 -3.23 15.94 -4.51
CA GLY A 47 -3.94 17.05 -5.14
C GLY A 47 -4.49 16.75 -6.54
N LEU A 48 -4.41 15.52 -7.03
CA LEU A 48 -5.05 15.15 -8.29
C LEU A 48 -6.53 14.80 -8.05
N THR A 49 -7.42 15.51 -8.75
CA THR A 49 -8.85 15.21 -8.79
C THR A 49 -9.24 14.83 -10.22
N LEU A 50 -9.91 13.69 -10.37
CA LEU A 50 -10.35 13.18 -11.65
C LEU A 50 -11.88 13.01 -11.66
N PRO A 51 -12.57 13.38 -12.75
CA PRO A 51 -14.00 13.16 -12.87
C PRO A 51 -14.35 11.69 -13.07
N LEU A 52 -15.47 11.28 -12.50
CA LEU A 52 -16.07 9.99 -12.81
C LEU A 52 -16.69 10.05 -14.21
N ARG A 53 -16.32 9.12 -15.09
CA ARG A 53 -16.93 8.95 -16.39
C ARG A 53 -18.18 8.08 -16.26
N HIS A 54 -19.30 8.63 -16.73
CA HIS A 54 -20.56 7.88 -16.80
C HIS A 54 -20.57 6.93 -18.00
N PRO A 55 -21.17 5.72 -17.86
CA PRO A 55 -21.27 4.76 -18.96
C PRO A 55 -22.03 5.30 -20.18
N SER A 56 -22.97 6.23 -19.96
CA SER A 56 -23.79 6.86 -20.99
C SER A 56 -23.22 8.18 -21.52
N GLY A 57 -22.08 8.64 -20.99
CA GLY A 57 -21.47 9.91 -21.40
C GLY A 57 -20.77 9.79 -22.74
N LEU A 58 -20.96 10.78 -23.61
CA LEU A 58 -20.11 10.98 -24.78
C LEU A 58 -18.70 11.29 -24.24
N PHE A 59 -17.74 10.41 -24.54
CA PHE A 59 -16.36 10.63 -24.23
C PHE A 59 -15.74 11.48 -25.33
N ASP A 60 -15.29 12.68 -24.98
CA ASP A 60 -14.67 13.61 -25.92
C ASP A 60 -13.22 13.22 -26.29
N GLY A 61 -12.65 12.24 -25.60
CA GLY A 61 -11.29 11.78 -25.81
C GLY A 61 -10.20 12.70 -25.26
N GLU A 62 -10.55 13.89 -24.80
CA GLU A 62 -9.61 14.90 -24.34
C GLU A 62 -9.54 14.99 -22.80
N THR A 63 -10.63 14.71 -22.11
CA THR A 63 -10.70 14.83 -20.66
C THR A 63 -10.26 13.54 -19.97
N GLU A 64 -9.24 13.64 -19.11
CA GLU A 64 -8.85 12.54 -18.25
C GLU A 64 -9.96 12.21 -17.24
N ALA A 65 -10.27 10.93 -17.09
CA ALA A 65 -11.36 10.47 -16.24
C ALA A 65 -11.06 9.11 -15.61
N VAL A 66 -11.88 8.73 -14.65
CA VAL A 66 -11.89 7.39 -14.04
C VAL A 66 -13.24 6.72 -14.21
N TRP A 67 -13.25 5.40 -14.31
CA TRP A 67 -14.46 4.58 -14.39
C TRP A 67 -14.19 3.18 -13.86
N GLY A 68 -15.21 2.31 -13.84
CA GLY A 68 -15.07 0.93 -13.42
C GLY A 68 -14.62 0.80 -11.96
N LEU A 69 -15.03 1.75 -11.11
CA LEU A 69 -14.65 1.76 -9.70
C LEU A 69 -15.25 0.58 -8.96
N ASN A 70 -14.41 -0.15 -8.25
CA ASN A 70 -14.77 -1.32 -7.47
C ASN A 70 -14.12 -1.26 -6.10
N THR A 71 -14.85 -1.71 -5.07
CA THR A 71 -14.37 -1.79 -3.70
C THR A 71 -14.51 -3.22 -3.18
N ALA A 72 -13.43 -3.82 -2.70
CA ALA A 72 -13.43 -5.11 -2.02
C ALA A 72 -12.96 -4.91 -0.57
N TYR A 73 -13.77 -5.36 0.36
CA TYR A 73 -13.47 -5.31 1.79
C TYR A 73 -13.25 -6.72 2.33
N SER A 74 -12.23 -6.86 3.16
CA SER A 74 -11.87 -8.11 3.84
C SER A 74 -11.78 -7.89 5.34
N VAL A 75 -12.07 -8.93 6.10
CA VAL A 75 -11.74 -8.94 7.53
C VAL A 75 -10.27 -9.30 7.66
N VAL A 76 -9.55 -8.50 8.40
CA VAL A 76 -8.11 -8.69 8.66
C VAL A 76 -7.86 -8.86 10.15
N GLU A 77 -6.65 -9.24 10.52
CA GLU A 77 -6.26 -9.49 11.90
C GLU A 77 -6.38 -8.24 12.76
N LYS A 78 -6.92 -8.42 13.95
CA LYS A 78 -7.03 -7.36 14.96
C LYS A 78 -5.72 -7.07 15.65
N SER A 79 -4.89 -8.11 15.84
CA SER A 79 -3.60 -8.00 16.49
C SER A 79 -2.55 -8.84 15.80
N VAL A 80 -1.31 -8.44 15.94
CA VAL A 80 -0.14 -9.17 15.48
C VAL A 80 0.82 -9.37 16.65
N THR A 81 1.19 -10.63 16.88
CA THR A 81 2.19 -11.00 17.88
C THR A 81 3.42 -11.57 17.21
N THR A 82 4.57 -11.00 17.50
CA THR A 82 5.86 -11.52 17.06
C THR A 82 6.61 -12.12 18.24
N ARG A 83 7.30 -13.23 18.01
CA ARG A 83 8.14 -13.90 19.01
C ARG A 83 9.44 -14.36 18.39
N ASP A 84 10.54 -14.11 19.06
CA ASP A 84 11.85 -14.51 18.57
C ASP A 84 12.73 -15.08 19.69
N TYR A 85 13.71 -15.88 19.26
CA TYR A 85 14.71 -16.49 20.11
C TYR A 85 16.07 -15.84 19.89
N ASN A 86 16.59 -15.20 20.93
CA ASN A 86 17.91 -14.63 20.86
C ASN A 86 18.96 -15.69 21.25
N TYR A 87 19.65 -16.23 20.26
CA TYR A 87 20.70 -17.25 20.43
C TYR A 87 21.91 -16.75 21.27
N ARG A 88 22.12 -15.44 21.36
CA ARG A 88 23.19 -14.83 22.14
C ARG A 88 22.89 -14.85 23.63
N THR A 89 21.65 -14.98 24.02
CA THR A 89 21.17 -15.05 25.39
C THR A 89 20.25 -16.26 25.56
N ALA A 90 20.77 -17.45 25.24
CA ALA A 90 20.01 -18.71 25.16
C ALA A 90 19.25 -19.10 26.43
N THR A 91 19.65 -18.56 27.58
CA THR A 91 19.00 -18.80 28.89
C THR A 91 17.88 -17.77 29.18
N ALA A 92 17.73 -16.73 28.37
CA ALA A 92 16.68 -15.74 28.56
C ALA A 92 15.34 -16.25 28.01
N GLU A 93 14.25 -15.76 28.57
CA GLU A 93 12.92 -15.99 27.98
C GLU A 93 12.85 -15.44 26.56
N MET A 94 12.08 -16.12 25.71
CA MET A 94 11.83 -15.65 24.34
C MET A 94 11.16 -14.28 24.39
N MET A 95 11.67 -13.36 23.56
CA MET A 95 11.07 -12.04 23.40
C MET A 95 9.75 -12.14 22.66
N THR A 96 8.71 -11.53 23.21
CA THR A 96 7.38 -11.48 22.61
C THR A 96 6.92 -10.03 22.60
N GLU A 97 6.47 -9.56 21.44
CA GLU A 97 5.90 -8.23 21.25
C GLU A 97 4.58 -8.34 20.50
N GLN A 98 3.63 -7.49 20.87
CA GLN A 98 2.30 -7.46 20.28
C GLN A 98 1.92 -6.05 19.84
N HIS A 99 1.26 -5.95 18.72
CA HIS A 99 0.65 -4.72 18.23
C HIS A 99 -0.83 -4.94 17.96
N ASP A 100 -1.67 -4.09 18.53
CA ASP A 100 -3.12 -4.12 18.40
C ASP A 100 -3.63 -2.97 17.53
N ALA A 101 -4.72 -3.21 16.78
CA ALA A 101 -5.42 -2.15 16.07
C ALA A 101 -6.09 -1.19 17.08
N THR A 102 -5.56 0.01 17.18
CA THR A 102 -6.05 1.05 18.10
C THR A 102 -7.12 1.93 17.48
N GLY A 103 -8.10 1.40 16.79
CA GLY A 103 -9.04 2.23 16.07
C GLY A 103 -10.52 1.95 16.30
N GLY A 104 -10.86 1.00 17.15
CA GLY A 104 -12.28 0.67 17.44
C GLY A 104 -13.06 0.19 16.21
N ASP A 105 -12.37 -0.29 15.19
CA ASP A 105 -13.00 -0.82 13.99
C ASP A 105 -13.45 -2.26 14.25
N ASN A 106 -14.78 -2.48 14.16
CA ASN A 106 -15.38 -3.80 14.36
C ASN A 106 -15.15 -4.77 13.19
N THR A 107 -14.38 -4.37 12.19
CA THR A 107 -14.10 -5.16 10.99
C THR A 107 -12.78 -5.94 11.06
N THR A 108 -12.08 -5.86 12.19
CA THR A 108 -10.89 -6.66 12.47
C THR A 108 -11.20 -7.79 13.44
N TYR A 109 -10.60 -8.97 13.22
CA TYR A 109 -10.84 -10.15 14.05
C TYR A 109 -9.60 -11.06 14.13
N GLY A 110 -9.36 -11.62 15.31
CA GLY A 110 -8.34 -12.62 15.52
C GLY A 110 -6.93 -12.04 15.68
N GLU A 111 -5.98 -12.93 15.78
CA GLU A 111 -4.56 -12.66 16.01
C GLU A 111 -3.71 -13.37 14.97
N ALA A 112 -2.74 -12.68 14.37
CA ALA A 112 -1.67 -13.27 13.60
C ALA A 112 -0.45 -13.47 14.50
N TYR A 113 0.06 -14.68 14.55
CA TYR A 113 1.24 -15.04 15.33
C TYR A 113 2.40 -15.37 14.42
N HIS A 114 3.54 -14.67 14.63
CA HIS A 114 4.77 -14.87 13.90
C HIS A 114 5.90 -15.29 14.82
N TYR A 115 6.65 -16.29 14.40
CA TYR A 115 7.81 -16.79 15.11
C TYR A 115 9.07 -16.63 14.28
N ALA A 116 10.21 -16.33 14.97
CA ALA A 116 11.52 -16.18 14.35
C ALA A 116 11.61 -15.00 13.34
N ASP A 117 11.13 -13.83 13.75
CA ASP A 117 11.27 -12.59 12.97
C ASP A 117 12.68 -11.99 13.00
N ASN A 118 13.62 -12.67 13.70
CA ASN A 118 15.03 -12.30 13.79
C ASN A 118 15.30 -10.92 14.42
N PHE A 119 14.43 -10.45 15.29
CA PHE A 119 14.73 -9.27 16.09
C PHE A 119 15.57 -9.61 17.32
N LEU A 120 16.53 -8.76 17.63
CA LEU A 120 17.51 -9.03 18.68
C LEU A 120 17.16 -8.41 20.04
N GLN A 121 16.17 -7.55 20.08
CA GLN A 121 15.77 -6.82 21.28
C GLN A 121 14.28 -6.48 21.26
N LYS A 122 13.72 -6.36 22.48
CA LYS A 122 12.47 -5.64 22.65
C LYS A 122 12.73 -4.15 22.41
N GLY A 123 11.73 -3.44 21.99
CA GLY A 123 11.81 -2.01 21.83
C GLY A 123 10.42 -1.42 21.77
N ASP A 124 10.34 -0.12 21.60
CA ASP A 124 9.09 0.48 21.23
C ASP A 124 8.85 0.33 19.70
N LYS A 125 7.64 0.63 19.26
CA LYS A 125 7.23 0.47 17.86
C LYS A 125 7.99 1.37 16.87
N GLU A 126 8.74 2.35 17.35
CA GLU A 126 9.55 3.27 16.54
C GLU A 126 11.03 2.86 16.50
N ALA A 127 11.44 1.92 17.38
CA ALA A 127 12.81 1.45 17.39
C ALA A 127 13.04 0.46 16.26
N ALA A 128 13.80 0.87 15.24
CA ALA A 128 14.15 0.02 14.10
C ALA A 128 14.70 -1.34 14.54
N GLU A 129 14.31 -2.41 13.84
CA GLU A 129 14.71 -3.79 14.11
C GLU A 129 14.29 -4.34 15.49
N SER A 130 13.41 -3.66 16.20
CA SER A 130 12.82 -4.19 17.42
C SER A 130 11.62 -5.10 17.12
N GLY A 131 11.29 -5.98 18.06
CA GLY A 131 10.10 -6.82 17.94
C GLY A 131 8.81 -6.01 17.83
N ALA A 132 8.72 -4.90 18.55
CA ALA A 132 7.58 -4.00 18.49
C ALA A 132 7.47 -3.30 17.14
N PHE A 133 8.57 -2.91 16.51
CA PHE A 133 8.61 -2.36 15.15
C PHE A 133 8.09 -3.38 14.13
N TYR A 134 8.59 -4.60 14.13
CA TYR A 134 8.14 -5.64 13.21
C TYR A 134 6.67 -6.00 13.41
N ALA A 135 6.19 -6.09 14.65
CA ALA A 135 4.77 -6.32 14.92
C ALA A 135 3.89 -5.19 14.36
N ARG A 136 4.33 -3.93 14.49
CA ARG A 136 3.64 -2.77 13.93
C ARG A 136 3.58 -2.84 12.40
N ILE A 137 4.71 -2.98 11.72
CA ILE A 137 4.78 -3.02 10.26
C ILE A 137 3.94 -4.17 9.69
N ARG A 138 4.00 -5.35 10.29
CA ARG A 138 3.15 -6.49 9.87
C ARG A 138 1.67 -6.18 10.02
N HIS A 139 1.29 -5.57 11.12
CA HIS A 139 -0.10 -5.21 11.36
C HIS A 139 -0.59 -4.16 10.37
N GLU A 140 0.18 -3.13 10.09
CA GLU A 140 -0.12 -2.11 9.08
C GLU A 140 -0.31 -2.74 7.68
N ARG A 141 0.50 -3.73 7.33
CA ARG A 141 0.32 -4.48 6.07
C ARG A 141 -1.02 -5.22 6.02
N TYR A 142 -1.43 -5.90 7.09
CA TYR A 142 -2.74 -6.53 7.14
C TYR A 142 -3.88 -5.50 7.06
N LEU A 143 -3.76 -4.38 7.75
CA LEU A 143 -4.74 -3.31 7.68
C LEU A 143 -4.85 -2.71 6.27
N ASN A 144 -3.78 -2.64 5.51
CA ASN A 144 -3.80 -2.20 4.11
C ASN A 144 -4.57 -3.17 3.20
N GLU A 145 -4.66 -4.45 3.56
CA GLU A 145 -5.43 -5.46 2.82
C GLU A 145 -6.94 -5.45 3.16
N GLN A 146 -7.34 -4.66 4.18
CA GLN A 146 -8.73 -4.57 4.61
C GLN A 146 -9.65 -4.00 3.52
N ALA A 147 -9.15 -3.05 2.73
CA ALA A 147 -9.91 -2.44 1.65
C ALA A 147 -9.03 -2.33 0.40
N ILE A 148 -9.35 -3.10 -0.62
CA ILE A 148 -8.70 -3.04 -1.92
C ILE A 148 -9.64 -2.40 -2.93
N LEU A 149 -9.19 -1.31 -3.53
CA LEU A 149 -9.94 -0.52 -4.48
C LEU A 149 -9.34 -0.71 -5.86
N LYS A 150 -10.19 -0.74 -6.89
CA LYS A 150 -9.78 -0.87 -8.29
C LYS A 150 -10.53 0.12 -9.15
N GLY A 151 -9.90 0.53 -10.23
CA GLY A 151 -10.53 1.37 -11.23
C GLY A 151 -9.72 1.41 -12.51
N GLN A 152 -10.29 2.11 -13.49
CA GLN A 152 -9.68 2.36 -14.79
C GLN A 152 -9.59 3.86 -15.04
N SER A 153 -8.60 4.30 -15.79
CA SER A 153 -8.39 5.72 -16.09
C SER A 153 -7.69 5.90 -17.42
N THR A 154 -7.87 7.09 -17.99
CA THR A 154 -7.08 7.60 -19.11
C THR A 154 -5.92 8.49 -18.66
N SER A 155 -5.81 8.81 -17.36
CA SER A 155 -4.77 9.72 -16.88
C SER A 155 -3.41 9.05 -16.87
N SER A 156 -2.45 9.67 -17.55
CA SER A 156 -1.04 9.27 -17.52
C SER A 156 -0.30 9.68 -16.25
N LEU A 157 -0.96 10.45 -15.39
CA LEU A 157 -0.36 10.94 -14.14
C LEU A 157 -0.45 9.90 -13.01
N LEU A 158 -1.28 8.86 -13.15
CA LEU A 158 -1.45 7.87 -12.11
C LEU A 158 -0.19 7.03 -11.92
N MET A 159 0.29 6.98 -10.69
CA MET A 159 1.46 6.20 -10.27
C MET A 159 1.33 5.78 -8.81
N PRO A 160 2.03 4.75 -8.36
CA PRO A 160 2.09 4.40 -6.95
C PRO A 160 2.56 5.57 -6.08
N GLY A 161 1.91 5.76 -4.93
CA GLY A 161 2.20 6.87 -4.03
C GLY A 161 1.50 8.19 -4.38
N LEU A 162 0.59 8.20 -5.36
CA LEU A 162 -0.24 9.36 -5.68
C LEU A 162 -1.61 9.24 -4.98
N GLU A 163 -2.00 10.26 -4.22
CA GLU A 163 -3.38 10.41 -3.73
C GLU A 163 -4.24 11.03 -4.82
N ILE A 164 -5.36 10.40 -5.12
CA ILE A 164 -6.37 10.95 -6.01
C ILE A 164 -7.72 11.05 -5.30
N ARG A 165 -8.54 11.98 -5.78
CA ARG A 165 -9.97 12.10 -5.43
C ARG A 165 -10.80 12.00 -6.68
N VAL A 166 -11.92 11.31 -6.58
CA VAL A 166 -12.86 11.20 -7.69
C VAL A 166 -14.01 12.15 -7.47
N GLN A 167 -14.25 12.99 -8.48
CA GLN A 167 -15.36 13.94 -8.51
C GLN A 167 -16.55 13.32 -9.23
N GLY A 168 -17.71 13.39 -8.60
CA GLY A 168 -18.99 12.90 -9.15
C GLY A 168 -19.90 12.45 -8.01
N ASP A 169 -21.18 12.77 -8.11
CA ASP A 169 -22.15 12.43 -7.06
C ASP A 169 -22.36 10.92 -6.94
N ASP A 170 -22.21 10.19 -8.06
CA ASP A 170 -22.33 8.72 -8.12
C ASP A 170 -21.03 7.99 -7.79
N ALA A 171 -19.93 8.70 -7.55
CA ALA A 171 -18.69 8.08 -7.13
C ALA A 171 -18.82 7.51 -5.72
N PRO A 172 -18.31 6.29 -5.46
CA PRO A 172 -18.29 5.74 -4.11
C PRO A 172 -17.62 6.70 -3.12
N ALA A 173 -18.17 6.81 -1.90
CA ALA A 173 -17.71 7.77 -0.91
C ALA A 173 -16.21 7.69 -0.60
N VAL A 174 -15.64 6.47 -0.60
CA VAL A 174 -14.22 6.24 -0.36
C VAL A 174 -13.34 6.92 -1.42
N PHE A 175 -13.74 6.88 -2.69
CA PHE A 175 -13.03 7.55 -3.77
C PHE A 175 -13.17 9.08 -3.72
N ARG A 176 -14.30 9.58 -3.26
CA ARG A 176 -14.50 11.03 -3.07
C ARG A 176 -13.67 11.59 -1.93
N LYS A 177 -13.47 10.80 -0.87
CA LYS A 177 -12.64 11.19 0.28
C LYS A 177 -11.15 11.20 -0.01
N GLY A 178 -10.70 10.36 -0.93
CA GLY A 178 -9.32 10.20 -1.35
C GLY A 178 -8.85 8.77 -1.23
N VAL A 179 -8.10 8.33 -2.23
CA VAL A 179 -7.48 7.01 -2.29
C VAL A 179 -6.02 7.14 -2.68
N LEU A 180 -5.18 6.28 -2.14
CA LEU A 180 -3.76 6.18 -2.48
C LEU A 180 -3.57 5.10 -3.52
N ILE A 181 -2.99 5.44 -4.65
CA ILE A 181 -2.64 4.48 -5.70
C ILE A 181 -1.51 3.58 -5.21
N THR A 182 -1.72 2.27 -5.30
CA THR A 182 -0.73 1.25 -4.91
C THR A 182 -0.12 0.53 -6.10
N GLY A 183 -0.80 0.54 -7.24
CA GLY A 183 -0.29 -0.09 -8.45
C GLY A 183 -1.02 0.40 -9.68
N VAL A 184 -0.34 0.37 -10.82
CA VAL A 184 -0.90 0.69 -12.14
C VAL A 184 -0.44 -0.34 -13.16
N THR A 185 -1.35 -0.69 -14.06
CA THR A 185 -1.04 -1.52 -15.24
C THR A 185 -1.56 -0.78 -16.45
N ALA A 186 -0.65 -0.34 -17.30
CA ALA A 186 -0.98 0.39 -18.52
C ALA A 186 -1.12 -0.57 -19.70
N SER A 187 -2.07 -0.30 -20.57
CA SER A 187 -2.25 -0.95 -21.84
C SER A 187 -2.33 0.10 -22.94
N ALA A 188 -1.46 0.01 -23.92
CA ALA A 188 -1.48 0.87 -25.09
C ALA A 188 -1.43 0.04 -26.36
N ALA A 189 -2.33 0.35 -27.32
CA ALA A 189 -2.30 -0.20 -28.64
C ALA A 189 -2.33 0.96 -29.65
N ARG A 190 -1.77 0.76 -30.86
CA ARG A 190 -1.69 1.82 -31.89
C ARG A 190 -3.04 2.38 -32.33
N ASP A 191 -4.08 1.59 -32.16
CA ASP A 191 -5.45 1.87 -32.60
C ASP A 191 -6.42 2.22 -31.46
N ARG A 192 -5.92 2.34 -30.23
CA ARG A 192 -6.73 2.60 -29.04
C ARG A 192 -6.14 3.71 -28.21
N SER A 193 -7.03 4.45 -27.54
CA SER A 193 -6.63 5.44 -26.53
C SER A 193 -5.84 4.78 -25.40
N TYR A 194 -4.95 5.55 -24.80
CA TYR A 194 -4.23 5.11 -23.60
C TYR A 194 -5.22 4.82 -22.46
N GLU A 195 -5.14 3.62 -21.92
CA GLU A 195 -5.95 3.20 -20.79
C GLU A 195 -5.06 2.49 -19.77
N LEU A 196 -5.35 2.70 -18.50
CA LEU A 196 -4.71 1.98 -17.42
C LEU A 196 -5.75 1.45 -16.41
N THR A 197 -5.36 0.36 -15.75
CA THR A 197 -6.05 -0.15 -14.57
C THR A 197 -5.20 0.17 -13.36
N PHE A 198 -5.82 0.63 -12.29
CA PHE A 198 -5.13 0.92 -11.05
C PHE A 198 -5.72 0.15 -9.88
N THR A 199 -4.87 -0.10 -8.89
CA THR A 199 -5.25 -0.55 -7.56
C THR A 199 -4.96 0.56 -6.56
N ALA A 200 -5.77 0.65 -5.52
CA ALA A 200 -5.63 1.67 -4.49
C ALA A 200 -6.11 1.17 -3.13
N ILE A 201 -5.75 1.90 -2.11
CA ILE A 201 -6.28 1.76 -0.75
C ILE A 201 -6.92 3.08 -0.32
N PRO A 202 -7.85 3.10 0.64
CA PRO A 202 -8.35 4.34 1.22
C PRO A 202 -7.17 5.17 1.75
N TYR A 203 -7.13 6.46 1.38
CA TYR A 203 -6.13 7.34 1.96
C TYR A 203 -6.51 7.66 3.40
N SER A 204 -5.64 7.29 4.33
CA SER A 204 -5.78 7.58 5.75
C SER A 204 -4.45 8.10 6.29
N GLU A 205 -4.48 9.24 6.96
CA GLU A 205 -3.29 9.76 7.67
C GLU A 205 -2.87 8.89 8.87
N ARG A 206 -3.65 7.83 9.16
CA ARG A 206 -3.37 6.93 10.29
C ARG A 206 -2.42 5.80 9.97
N TYR A 207 -2.18 5.53 8.70
CA TYR A 207 -1.30 4.46 8.23
C TYR A 207 -0.06 5.08 7.61
N GLY A 208 0.86 5.45 8.42
CA GLY A 208 2.14 6.02 8.03
C GLY A 208 3.25 5.58 8.93
#